data_1b7c4d383de03d8acae067626e93bca8
#
_entry.id   1b7c4d383de03d8acae067626e93bca8
#
_cell.length_a   1.000
_cell.length_b   1.000
_cell.length_c   1.000
_cell.angle_alpha   90.00
_cell.angle_beta   90.00
_cell.angle_gamma   90.00
#
_symmetry.space_group_name_H-M   'P 1'
#
loop_
_entity.id
_entity.type
_entity.pdbx_description
1 polymer ?
#
loop_
_entity_poly.entity_id
_entity_poly.type
_entity_poly.pdbx_seq_one_letter_code
_entity_poly.pdbx_strand_id
1 'polypeptide(L)'
;AVIVGILVNMSGLYQWLMENELHRIYDGTMNMAMTPIASIILFTLGYGFHLRAAQLKPLLALTVVRLVLCGAIVGAFFLLFPELMAVKIFLVGVLLYFACPTGFPVPLQIESLCKDEDDESFMSAFISIFIVVAMNVYTLITLLLI
;
A
#
# COMPACT_ATOMS: atom_id res chain seq x y z
N ALA A 1 2.57 -12.99 -14.03
CA ALA A 1 3.60 -12.77 -12.99
C ALA A 1 3.51 -13.82 -11.88
N VAL A 2 2.37 -14.02 -11.20
CA VAL A 2 2.22 -14.96 -10.08
C VAL A 2 2.57 -16.40 -10.46
N ILE A 3 2.06 -16.90 -11.59
CA ILE A 3 2.32 -18.26 -12.07
C ILE A 3 3.82 -18.46 -12.34
N VAL A 4 4.47 -17.49 -12.98
CA VAL A 4 5.91 -17.53 -13.23
C VAL A 4 6.70 -17.53 -11.93
N GLY A 5 6.29 -16.71 -10.94
CA GLY A 5 6.93 -16.70 -9.63
C GLY A 5 6.82 -18.05 -8.90
N ILE A 6 5.67 -18.71 -8.97
CA ILE A 6 5.47 -20.05 -8.40
C ILE A 6 6.35 -21.08 -9.09
N LEU A 7 6.41 -21.06 -10.42
CA LEU A 7 7.24 -21.98 -11.20
C LEU A 7 8.75 -21.79 -10.91
N VAL A 8 9.20 -20.56 -10.81
CA VAL A 8 10.61 -20.24 -10.46
C VAL A 8 10.94 -20.73 -9.04
N ASN A 9 10.01 -20.54 -8.09
CA ASN A 9 10.21 -21.02 -6.72
C ASN A 9 10.21 -22.55 -6.64
N MET A 10 9.28 -23.22 -7.33
CA MET A 10 9.21 -24.70 -7.37
C MET A 10 10.40 -25.35 -8.11
N SER A 11 11.00 -24.67 -9.07
CA SER A 11 12.18 -25.17 -9.78
C SER A 11 13.48 -25.10 -8.97
N GLY A 12 13.44 -24.50 -7.77
CA GLY A 12 14.64 -24.26 -6.95
C GLY A 12 15.61 -23.21 -7.50
N LEU A 13 15.25 -22.59 -8.63
CA LEU A 13 16.09 -21.61 -9.31
C LEU A 13 16.36 -20.38 -8.44
N TYR A 14 15.39 -19.98 -7.63
CA TYR A 14 15.57 -18.91 -6.65
C TYR A 14 16.60 -19.27 -5.58
N GLN A 15 16.54 -20.47 -5.02
CA GLN A 15 17.50 -20.93 -4.01
C GLN A 15 18.90 -21.06 -4.59
N TRP A 16 19.03 -21.64 -5.79
CA TRP A 16 20.28 -21.72 -6.53
C TRP A 16 20.90 -20.33 -6.80
N LEU A 17 20.08 -19.35 -7.10
CA LEU A 17 20.50 -17.98 -7.38
C LEU A 17 20.96 -17.26 -6.12
N MET A 18 20.35 -17.57 -4.97
CA MET A 18 20.71 -17.01 -3.67
C MET A 18 21.99 -17.65 -3.07
N GLU A 19 22.26 -18.92 -3.37
CA GLU A 19 23.47 -19.62 -2.92
C GLU A 19 24.72 -19.23 -3.72
N ASN A 20 24.54 -18.73 -4.93
CA ASN A 20 25.64 -18.27 -5.79
C ASN A 20 25.82 -16.75 -5.72
N GLU A 21 27.00 -16.25 -6.06
CA GLU A 21 27.30 -14.80 -6.09
C GLU A 21 26.37 -13.98 -7.01
N LEU A 22 25.53 -14.66 -7.79
CA LEU A 22 24.52 -14.06 -8.68
C LEU A 22 23.42 -13.31 -7.91
N HIS A 23 23.23 -13.56 -6.61
CA HIS A 23 22.27 -12.80 -5.79
C HIS A 23 22.54 -11.29 -5.84
N ARG A 24 23.80 -10.86 -5.89
CA ARG A 24 24.15 -9.44 -5.97
C ARG A 24 23.68 -8.79 -7.27
N ILE A 25 23.75 -9.54 -8.38
CA ILE A 25 23.27 -9.08 -9.69
C ILE A 25 21.74 -9.01 -9.68
N TYR A 26 21.09 -10.02 -9.11
CA TYR A 26 19.64 -10.06 -8.96
C TYR A 26 19.13 -8.88 -8.13
N ASP A 27 19.67 -8.68 -6.93
CA ASP A 27 19.30 -7.59 -6.02
C ASP A 27 19.58 -6.21 -6.64
N GLY A 28 20.72 -6.07 -7.31
CA GLY A 28 21.06 -4.84 -8.04
C GLY A 28 20.06 -4.53 -9.16
N THR A 29 19.70 -5.53 -9.95
CA THR A 29 18.74 -5.38 -11.05
C THR A 29 17.33 -5.09 -10.53
N MET A 30 16.89 -5.79 -9.47
CA MET A 30 15.61 -5.55 -8.84
C MET A 30 15.52 -4.14 -8.24
N ASN A 31 16.55 -3.70 -7.54
CA ASN A 31 16.58 -2.35 -6.99
C ASN A 31 16.57 -1.27 -8.10
N MET A 32 17.35 -1.47 -9.17
CA MET A 32 17.33 -0.57 -10.32
C MET A 32 15.96 -0.50 -11.02
N ALA A 33 15.24 -1.62 -11.08
CA ALA A 33 13.91 -1.67 -11.68
C ALA A 33 12.83 -1.07 -10.76
N MET A 34 12.90 -1.35 -9.44
CA MET A 34 11.86 -0.92 -8.49
C MET A 34 11.95 0.55 -8.09
N THR A 35 13.16 1.09 -7.95
CA THR A 35 13.34 2.49 -7.50
C THR A 35 12.69 3.52 -8.43
N PRO A 36 12.85 3.44 -9.78
CA PRO A 36 12.20 4.38 -10.68
C PRO A 36 10.67 4.27 -10.68
N ILE A 37 10.12 3.06 -10.50
CA ILE A 37 8.68 2.82 -10.54
C ILE A 37 7.97 3.65 -9.47
N ALA A 38 8.45 3.61 -8.22
CA ALA A 38 7.86 4.39 -7.13
C ALA A 38 7.92 5.90 -7.41
N SER A 39 9.05 6.37 -7.92
CA SER A 39 9.24 7.79 -8.26
C SER A 39 8.33 8.24 -9.40
N ILE A 40 8.18 7.43 -10.45
CA ILE A 40 7.30 7.71 -11.60
C ILE A 40 5.85 7.77 -11.12
N ILE A 41 5.41 6.81 -10.29
CA ILE A 41 4.05 6.77 -9.76
C ILE A 41 3.77 8.00 -8.90
N LEU A 42 4.67 8.38 -8.00
CA LEU A 42 4.52 9.58 -7.17
C LEU A 42 4.49 10.85 -8.02
N PHE A 43 5.31 10.92 -9.07
CA PHE A 43 5.28 12.04 -10.01
C PHE A 43 3.96 12.12 -10.76
N THR A 44 3.45 11.00 -11.27
CA THR A 44 2.17 10.93 -11.99
C THR A 44 1.00 11.32 -11.08
N LEU A 45 0.98 10.82 -9.83
CA LEU A 45 -0.01 11.22 -8.84
C LEU A 45 0.06 12.72 -8.52
N GLY A 46 1.28 13.27 -8.37
CA GLY A 46 1.47 14.69 -8.12
C GLY A 46 1.05 15.57 -9.31
N TYR A 47 1.30 15.12 -10.52
CA TYR A 47 0.91 15.83 -11.73
C TYR A 47 -0.62 15.88 -11.91
N GLY A 48 -1.31 14.77 -11.63
CA GLY A 48 -2.77 14.68 -11.67
C GLY A 48 -3.47 15.33 -10.47
N PHE A 49 -2.71 15.82 -9.48
CA PHE A 49 -3.27 16.35 -8.24
C PHE A 49 -3.83 17.78 -8.42
N HIS A 50 -5.13 17.85 -8.66
CA HIS A 50 -5.87 19.11 -8.70
C HIS A 50 -6.97 19.08 -7.62
N LEU A 51 -6.69 19.67 -6.46
CA LEU A 51 -7.62 19.66 -5.34
C LEU A 51 -8.65 20.78 -5.49
N ARG A 52 -9.89 20.42 -5.79
CA ARG A 52 -11.01 21.38 -5.78
C ARG A 52 -11.69 21.39 -4.41
N ALA A 53 -12.03 22.56 -3.90
CA ALA A 53 -12.71 22.71 -2.60
C ALA A 53 -14.01 21.88 -2.49
N ALA A 54 -14.71 21.70 -3.61
CA ALA A 54 -15.91 20.85 -3.68
C ALA A 54 -15.65 19.36 -3.44
N GLN A 55 -14.45 18.89 -3.76
CA GLN A 55 -14.04 17.48 -3.61
C GLN A 55 -13.54 17.14 -2.22
N LEU A 56 -13.17 18.13 -1.40
CA LEU A 56 -12.64 17.91 -0.04
C LEU A 56 -13.61 17.16 0.86
N LYS A 57 -14.90 17.52 0.81
CA LYS A 57 -15.94 16.90 1.65
C LYS A 57 -16.10 15.40 1.38
N PRO A 58 -16.30 14.93 0.13
CA PRO A 58 -16.37 13.51 -0.16
C PRO A 58 -15.05 12.77 0.07
N LEU A 59 -13.89 13.40 -0.16
CA LEU A 59 -12.58 12.83 0.12
C LEU A 59 -12.37 12.54 1.59
N LEU A 60 -12.68 13.52 2.45
CA LEU A 60 -12.59 13.33 3.90
C LEU A 60 -13.59 12.27 4.39
N ALA A 61 -14.82 12.28 3.87
CA ALA A 61 -15.82 11.27 4.21
C ALA A 61 -15.32 9.85 3.87
N LEU A 62 -14.78 9.62 2.67
CA LEU A 62 -14.22 8.34 2.27
C LEU A 62 -13.04 7.92 3.14
N THR A 63 -12.16 8.86 3.48
CA THR A 63 -11.02 8.60 4.37
C THR A 63 -11.50 8.17 5.77
N VAL A 64 -12.49 8.85 6.32
CA VAL A 64 -13.08 8.50 7.63
C VAL A 64 -13.76 7.13 7.57
N VAL A 65 -14.57 6.87 6.55
CA VAL A 65 -15.23 5.55 6.36
C VAL A 65 -14.19 4.44 6.31
N ARG A 66 -13.12 4.64 5.56
CA ARG A 66 -12.04 3.65 5.48
C ARG A 66 -11.34 3.43 6.82
N LEU A 67 -11.03 4.48 7.57
CA LEU A 67 -10.42 4.36 8.89
C LEU A 67 -11.35 3.63 9.88
N VAL A 68 -12.65 3.91 9.83
CA VAL A 68 -13.65 3.22 10.66
C VAL A 68 -13.72 1.74 10.30
N LEU A 69 -13.74 1.41 9.00
CA LEU A 69 -13.74 0.02 8.54
C LEU A 69 -12.46 -0.72 8.97
N CYS A 70 -11.30 -0.11 8.78
CA CYS A 70 -10.03 -0.68 9.24
C CYS A 70 -10.02 -0.90 10.76
N GLY A 71 -10.50 0.08 11.52
CA GLY A 71 -10.64 -0.03 12.98
C GLY A 71 -11.60 -1.13 13.39
N ALA A 72 -12.73 -1.28 12.69
CA ALA A 72 -13.68 -2.36 12.95
C ALA A 72 -13.08 -3.74 12.67
N ILE A 73 -12.32 -3.90 11.57
CA ILE A 73 -11.65 -5.15 11.25
C ILE A 73 -10.59 -5.47 12.30
N VAL A 74 -9.74 -4.51 12.67
CA VAL A 74 -8.75 -4.69 13.73
C VAL A 74 -9.43 -5.05 15.06
N GLY A 75 -10.55 -4.39 15.40
CA GLY A 75 -11.36 -4.75 16.56
C GLY A 75 -11.90 -6.18 16.49
N ALA A 76 -12.33 -6.63 15.33
CA ALA A 76 -12.74 -8.02 15.13
C ALA A 76 -11.58 -9.01 15.35
N PHE A 77 -10.35 -8.67 14.94
CA PHE A 77 -9.17 -9.48 15.24
C PHE A 77 -8.90 -9.61 16.74
N PHE A 78 -9.09 -8.54 17.52
CA PHE A 78 -8.98 -8.60 18.97
C PHE A 78 -10.02 -9.53 19.62
N LEU A 79 -11.23 -9.58 19.06
CA LEU A 79 -12.30 -10.44 19.58
C LEU A 79 -12.12 -11.92 19.17
N LEU A 80 -11.69 -12.17 17.95
CA LEU A 80 -11.59 -13.52 17.39
C LEU A 80 -10.27 -14.21 17.75
N PHE A 81 -9.18 -13.44 17.87
CA PHE A 81 -7.82 -13.98 18.07
C PHE A 81 -7.07 -13.25 19.18
N PRO A 82 -7.60 -13.23 20.42
CA PRO A 82 -6.99 -12.47 21.52
C PRO A 82 -5.56 -12.93 21.84
N GLU A 83 -5.28 -14.24 21.76
CA GLU A 83 -3.97 -14.79 22.04
C GLU A 83 -2.92 -14.35 21.02
N LEU A 84 -3.28 -14.29 19.73
CA LEU A 84 -2.38 -13.82 18.68
C LEU A 84 -2.14 -12.30 18.77
N MET A 85 -3.17 -11.56 19.13
CA MET A 85 -3.08 -10.10 19.31
C MET A 85 -2.27 -9.72 20.56
N ALA A 86 -2.10 -10.62 21.52
CA ALA A 86 -1.18 -10.44 22.66
C ALA A 86 0.30 -10.49 22.23
N VAL A 87 0.60 -11.11 21.09
CA VAL A 87 1.95 -11.14 20.54
C VAL A 87 2.24 -9.82 19.84
N LYS A 88 3.16 -9.01 20.39
CA LYS A 88 3.49 -7.66 19.90
C LYS A 88 3.78 -7.61 18.39
N ILE A 89 4.56 -8.56 17.87
CA ILE A 89 4.93 -8.59 16.44
C ILE A 89 3.67 -8.80 15.58
N PHE A 90 2.76 -9.68 15.98
CA PHE A 90 1.53 -9.95 15.26
C PHE A 90 0.60 -8.72 15.29
N LEU A 91 0.44 -8.09 16.45
CA LEU A 91 -0.35 -6.88 16.62
C LEU A 91 0.15 -5.75 15.69
N VAL A 92 1.46 -5.49 15.72
CA VAL A 92 2.07 -4.46 14.85
C VAL A 92 1.87 -4.81 13.38
N GLY A 93 2.05 -6.07 12.99
CA GLY A 93 1.83 -6.54 11.62
C GLY A 93 0.40 -6.31 11.14
N VAL A 94 -0.60 -6.64 11.96
CA VAL A 94 -2.02 -6.42 11.65
C VAL A 94 -2.32 -4.93 11.52
N LEU A 95 -1.85 -4.10 12.45
CA LEU A 95 -2.06 -2.65 12.41
C LEU A 95 -1.44 -2.02 11.16
N LEU A 96 -0.19 -2.37 10.83
CA LEU A 96 0.49 -1.86 9.63
C LEU A 96 -0.20 -2.32 8.34
N TYR A 97 -0.66 -3.57 8.29
CA TYR A 97 -1.35 -4.11 7.12
C TYR A 97 -2.65 -3.36 6.82
N PHE A 98 -3.50 -3.16 7.83
CA PHE A 98 -4.79 -2.47 7.64
C PHE A 98 -4.66 -0.94 7.52
N ALA A 99 -3.59 -0.35 8.06
CA ALA A 99 -3.26 1.06 7.85
C ALA A 99 -2.57 1.32 6.50
N CYS A 100 -2.19 0.25 5.75
CA CYS A 100 -1.49 0.38 4.48
C CYS A 100 -2.31 1.24 3.50
N PRO A 101 -1.68 2.21 2.81
CA PRO A 101 -2.36 3.01 1.80
C PRO A 101 -2.86 2.15 0.65
N THR A 102 -3.88 2.61 -0.04
CA THR A 102 -4.37 1.97 -1.27
C THR A 102 -3.21 1.84 -2.24
N GLY A 103 -3.05 0.65 -2.81
CA GLY A 103 -1.94 0.38 -3.73
C GLY A 103 -1.93 1.33 -4.92
N PHE A 104 -0.75 1.77 -5.31
CA PHE A 104 -0.53 2.62 -6.49
C PHE A 104 -1.13 2.09 -7.80
N PRO A 105 -1.29 0.77 -8.03
CA PRO A 105 -1.94 0.28 -9.24
C PRO A 105 -3.44 0.55 -9.34
N VAL A 106 -4.11 0.90 -8.22
CA VAL A 106 -5.57 1.10 -8.21
C VAL A 106 -6.02 2.19 -9.18
N PRO A 107 -5.40 3.38 -9.27
CA PRO A 107 -5.77 4.36 -10.27
C PRO A 107 -5.73 3.82 -11.70
N LEU A 108 -4.67 3.10 -12.06
CA LEU A 108 -4.52 2.51 -13.38
C LEU A 108 -5.60 1.45 -13.68
N GLN A 109 -6.05 0.71 -12.66
CA GLN A 109 -7.09 -0.30 -12.83
C GLN A 109 -8.48 0.28 -13.02
N ILE A 110 -8.76 1.43 -12.40
CA ILE A 110 -10.07 2.08 -12.47
C ILE A 110 -10.11 3.26 -13.45
N GLU A 111 -8.98 3.60 -14.10
CA GLU A 111 -8.90 4.63 -15.15
C GLU A 111 -9.98 4.43 -16.23
N SER A 112 -10.24 3.18 -16.62
CA SER A 112 -11.28 2.83 -17.58
C SER A 112 -12.71 3.11 -17.10
N LEU A 113 -12.91 3.31 -15.80
CA LEU A 113 -14.19 3.64 -15.16
C LEU A 113 -14.36 5.15 -14.99
N CYS A 114 -13.27 5.91 -15.02
CA CYS A 114 -13.30 7.37 -15.00
C CYS A 114 -13.90 7.87 -16.29
N LYS A 115 -14.89 8.77 -16.18
CA LYS A 115 -15.61 9.31 -17.34
C LYS A 115 -15.05 10.67 -17.75
N ASP A 116 -14.54 11.41 -16.79
CA ASP A 116 -14.09 12.78 -16.93
C ASP A 116 -12.74 12.99 -16.20
N GLU A 117 -12.04 14.05 -16.58
CA GLU A 117 -10.79 14.49 -15.90
C GLU A 117 -11.02 14.77 -14.40
N ASP A 118 -12.25 15.11 -14.01
CA ASP A 118 -12.61 15.33 -12.61
C ASP A 118 -12.60 14.05 -11.79
N ASP A 119 -12.94 12.91 -12.38
CA ASP A 119 -12.88 11.59 -11.73
C ASP A 119 -11.42 11.18 -11.50
N GLU A 120 -10.54 11.38 -12.48
CA GLU A 120 -9.11 11.09 -12.37
C GLU A 120 -8.45 11.97 -11.31
N SER A 121 -8.77 13.26 -11.31
CA SER A 121 -8.28 14.22 -10.32
C SER A 121 -8.74 13.84 -8.90
N PHE A 122 -10.01 13.43 -8.74
CA PHE A 122 -10.56 12.96 -7.48
C PHE A 122 -9.83 11.73 -6.97
N MET A 123 -9.55 10.75 -7.83
CA MET A 123 -8.84 9.54 -7.48
C MET A 123 -7.39 9.81 -7.07
N SER A 124 -6.69 10.65 -7.80
CA SER A 124 -5.32 11.06 -7.47
C SER A 124 -5.27 11.79 -6.13
N ALA A 125 -6.23 12.68 -5.88
CA ALA A 125 -6.36 13.40 -4.62
C ALA A 125 -6.67 12.45 -3.45
N PHE A 126 -7.56 11.48 -3.63
CA PHE A 126 -7.90 10.49 -2.62
C PHE A 126 -6.68 9.67 -2.20
N ILE A 127 -5.93 9.15 -3.16
CA ILE A 127 -4.73 8.34 -2.87
C ILE A 127 -3.67 9.18 -2.17
N SER A 128 -3.44 10.42 -2.63
CA SER A 128 -2.44 11.31 -2.03
C SER A 128 -2.76 11.65 -0.58
N ILE A 129 -4.02 12.01 -0.28
CA ILE A 129 -4.47 12.29 1.09
C ILE A 129 -4.34 11.03 1.95
N PHE A 130 -4.71 9.86 1.40
CA PHE A 130 -4.65 8.64 2.15
C PHE A 130 -3.21 8.19 2.45
N ILE A 131 -2.25 8.43 1.56
CA ILE A 131 -0.83 8.21 1.83
C ILE A 131 -0.37 9.06 3.02
N VAL A 132 -0.72 10.35 3.04
CA VAL A 132 -0.37 11.25 4.15
C VAL A 132 -0.97 10.74 5.46
N VAL A 133 -2.24 10.34 5.46
CA VAL A 133 -2.90 9.76 6.65
C VAL A 133 -2.21 8.47 7.09
N ALA A 134 -1.91 7.55 6.16
CA ALA A 134 -1.23 6.30 6.46
C ALA A 134 0.16 6.53 7.06
N MET A 135 0.93 7.48 6.55
CA MET A 135 2.24 7.84 7.10
C MET A 135 2.14 8.34 8.56
N ASN A 136 1.12 9.18 8.86
CA ASN A 136 0.88 9.62 10.24
C ASN A 136 0.49 8.45 11.14
N VAL A 137 -0.38 7.55 10.67
CA VAL A 137 -0.78 6.35 11.42
C VAL A 137 0.42 5.44 11.66
N TYR A 138 1.28 5.21 10.67
CA TYR A 138 2.51 4.43 10.84
C TYR A 138 3.44 5.04 11.87
N THR A 139 3.66 6.35 11.82
CA THR A 139 4.47 7.06 12.80
C THR A 139 3.90 6.87 14.20
N LEU A 140 2.57 6.98 14.36
CA LEU A 140 1.91 6.81 15.65
C LEU A 140 2.05 5.36 16.16
N ILE A 141 1.85 4.35 15.31
CA ILE A 141 2.04 2.94 15.67
C ILE A 141 3.48 2.69 16.12
N THR A 142 4.46 3.24 15.39
CA THR A 142 5.88 3.10 15.72
C THR A 142 6.19 3.74 17.08
N LEU A 143 5.70 4.95 17.34
CA LEU A 143 5.95 5.66 18.60
C LEU A 143 5.28 5.00 19.82
N LEU A 144 4.12 4.35 19.62
CA LEU A 144 3.36 3.76 20.73
C LEU A 144 3.72 2.31 21.01
N LEU A 145 4.16 1.56 20.00
CA LEU A 145 4.31 0.11 20.09
C LEU A 145 5.74 -0.38 19.90
N ILE A 146 6.62 0.39 19.30
CA ILE A 146 8.02 0.04 19.09
C ILE A 146 8.92 0.88 19.97
#